data_580169dde765fd34d30a467d72e4f848
#
_entry.id   580169dde765fd34d30a467d72e4f848
#
_cell.length_a   1.000
_cell.length_b   1.000
_cell.length_c   1.000
_cell.angle_alpha   90.00
_cell.angle_beta   90.00
_cell.angle_gamma   90.00
#
_symmetry.space_group_name_H-M   'P 1'
#
loop_
_entity.id
_entity.type
_entity.pdbx_description
1 polymer ?
#
loop_
_entity_poly.entity_id
_entity_poly.type
_entity_poly.pdbx_seq_one_letter_code
_entity_poly.pdbx_strand_id
1 'polypeptide(L)'
;PASAIEIAKHTKFKHPTVYDVLDVLEERGLITESLVNGRKMFAPEDPSAFLRLEEERKSALESVLPDLRDLYLGGTHRTRIHFYEGRAGVLAVRSELLNVKSKEYFYFGAVQEMMRLSSPEEEAAYTQERIRRGIRSWSIRNREREVAFDYMQPGEANLRNVRYFPRPMSDSISGLYIYDDKIMVSSALKENYTVIIESRELFTLMKALWQCIWEISEEP
;
A
#
# COMPACT_ATOMS: atom_id res chain seq x y z
N PRO A 1 -33.98 -27.37 1.76
CA PRO A 1 -34.47 -26.34 0.84
C PRO A 1 -36.00 -26.20 0.94
N ALA A 2 -36.52 -24.97 0.87
CA ALA A 2 -37.91 -24.64 0.91
C ALA A 2 -38.22 -23.54 -0.14
N SER A 3 -39.44 -23.53 -0.65
CA SER A 3 -39.91 -22.46 -1.53
C SER A 3 -40.33 -21.22 -0.71
N ALA A 4 -40.33 -20.04 -1.35
CA ALA A 4 -40.77 -18.80 -0.71
C ALA A 4 -42.22 -18.91 -0.16
N ILE A 5 -43.07 -19.70 -0.82
CA ILE A 5 -44.46 -19.97 -0.37
C ILE A 5 -44.48 -20.75 0.95
N GLU A 6 -43.66 -21.80 1.06
CA GLU A 6 -43.55 -22.60 2.26
C GLU A 6 -42.99 -21.80 3.45
N ILE A 7 -41.97 -20.97 3.14
CA ILE A 7 -41.35 -20.06 4.13
C ILE A 7 -42.39 -19.04 4.62
N ALA A 8 -43.14 -18.41 3.70
CA ALA A 8 -44.20 -17.46 4.05
C ALA A 8 -45.25 -18.08 4.97
N LYS A 9 -45.67 -19.30 4.64
CA LYS A 9 -46.67 -20.05 5.44
C LYS A 9 -46.16 -20.38 6.87
N HIS A 10 -44.87 -20.69 6.97
CA HIS A 10 -44.25 -21.07 8.25
C HIS A 10 -43.94 -19.86 9.13
N THR A 11 -43.44 -18.76 8.52
CA THR A 11 -43.06 -17.52 9.22
C THR A 11 -44.23 -16.57 9.48
N LYS A 12 -45.39 -16.79 8.83
CA LYS A 12 -46.55 -15.89 8.83
C LYS A 12 -46.29 -14.50 8.25
N PHE A 13 -45.19 -14.34 7.54
CA PHE A 13 -44.90 -13.11 6.79
C PHE A 13 -45.69 -13.07 5.46
N LYS A 14 -45.92 -11.85 4.96
CA LYS A 14 -46.52 -11.66 3.63
C LYS A 14 -45.51 -12.05 2.55
N HIS A 15 -46.00 -12.60 1.43
CA HIS A 15 -45.14 -13.05 0.31
C HIS A 15 -44.12 -12.02 -0.14
N PRO A 16 -44.44 -10.74 -0.37
CA PRO A 16 -43.43 -9.75 -0.79
C PRO A 16 -42.30 -9.62 0.22
N THR A 17 -42.62 -9.54 1.52
CA THR A 17 -41.64 -9.43 2.60
C THR A 17 -40.71 -10.64 2.65
N VAL A 18 -41.20 -11.84 2.32
CA VAL A 18 -40.34 -13.04 2.29
C VAL A 18 -39.30 -12.93 1.19
N TYR A 19 -39.68 -12.45 -0.01
CA TYR A 19 -38.72 -12.24 -1.10
C TYR A 19 -37.69 -11.19 -0.73
N ASP A 20 -38.08 -10.04 -0.19
CA ASP A 20 -37.15 -8.98 0.23
C ASP A 20 -36.13 -9.52 1.25
N VAL A 21 -36.55 -10.37 2.18
CA VAL A 21 -35.65 -10.98 3.18
C VAL A 21 -34.76 -12.04 2.55
N LEU A 22 -35.28 -12.87 1.63
CA LEU A 22 -34.46 -13.88 0.94
C LEU A 22 -33.39 -13.25 0.07
N ASP A 23 -33.69 -12.18 -0.66
CA ASP A 23 -32.73 -11.44 -1.46
C ASP A 23 -31.58 -10.90 -0.58
N VAL A 24 -31.90 -10.31 0.56
CA VAL A 24 -30.88 -9.83 1.53
C VAL A 24 -30.05 -10.98 2.12
N LEU A 25 -30.66 -12.14 2.39
CA LEU A 25 -29.92 -13.28 2.92
C LEU A 25 -29.00 -13.91 1.85
N GLU A 26 -29.45 -13.92 0.60
CA GLU A 26 -28.65 -14.40 -0.54
C GLU A 26 -27.47 -13.46 -0.83
N GLU A 27 -27.69 -12.14 -0.88
CA GLU A 27 -26.61 -11.13 -1.00
C GLU A 27 -25.56 -11.26 0.10
N ARG A 28 -25.95 -11.68 1.29
CA ARG A 28 -25.03 -11.95 2.40
C ARG A 28 -24.38 -13.33 2.36
N GLY A 29 -24.73 -14.17 1.38
CA GLY A 29 -24.22 -15.54 1.28
C GLY A 29 -24.63 -16.45 2.44
N LEU A 30 -25.83 -16.21 3.02
CA LEU A 30 -26.38 -17.01 4.11
C LEU A 30 -27.36 -18.07 3.64
N ILE A 31 -27.85 -17.94 2.42
CA ILE A 31 -28.68 -18.90 1.73
C ILE A 31 -28.25 -19.02 0.28
N THR A 32 -28.57 -20.15 -0.35
CA THR A 32 -28.39 -20.39 -1.79
C THR A 32 -29.73 -20.59 -2.46
N GLU A 33 -29.96 -19.93 -3.59
CA GLU A 33 -31.11 -20.20 -4.48
C GLU A 33 -30.75 -21.33 -5.46
N SER A 34 -31.69 -22.23 -5.68
CA SER A 34 -31.61 -23.29 -6.69
C SER A 34 -32.94 -23.46 -7.40
N LEU A 35 -32.92 -23.88 -8.67
CA LEU A 35 -34.11 -24.19 -9.44
C LEU A 35 -34.38 -25.70 -9.42
N VAL A 36 -35.50 -26.08 -8.77
CA VAL A 36 -35.93 -27.47 -8.73
C VAL A 36 -37.31 -27.56 -9.39
N ASN A 37 -37.41 -28.32 -10.48
CA ASN A 37 -38.67 -28.48 -11.24
C ASN A 37 -39.29 -27.13 -11.66
N GLY A 38 -38.46 -26.14 -12.03
CA GLY A 38 -38.90 -24.80 -12.46
C GLY A 38 -39.38 -23.90 -11.30
N ARG A 39 -39.14 -24.28 -10.06
CA ARG A 39 -39.47 -23.49 -8.85
C ARG A 39 -38.18 -23.08 -8.15
N LYS A 40 -38.13 -21.84 -7.68
CA LYS A 40 -37.04 -21.34 -6.83
C LYS A 40 -37.14 -21.98 -5.44
N MET A 41 -36.07 -22.62 -5.02
CA MET A 41 -35.90 -23.24 -3.73
C MET A 41 -34.70 -22.60 -3.03
N PHE A 42 -34.87 -22.30 -1.75
CA PHE A 42 -33.85 -21.66 -0.91
C PHE A 42 -33.36 -22.66 0.13
N ALA A 43 -32.06 -22.74 0.29
CA ALA A 43 -31.40 -23.57 1.28
C ALA A 43 -30.45 -22.72 2.14
N PRO A 44 -30.38 -22.94 3.45
CA PRO A 44 -29.39 -22.26 4.30
C PRO A 44 -27.98 -22.75 3.94
N GLU A 45 -27.01 -21.84 3.97
CA GLU A 45 -25.59 -22.16 3.94
C GLU A 45 -25.11 -22.73 5.28
N ASP A 46 -23.88 -23.25 5.31
CA ASP A 46 -23.25 -23.72 6.53
C ASP A 46 -23.20 -22.58 7.57
N PRO A 47 -23.52 -22.84 8.84
CA PRO A 47 -23.47 -21.82 9.89
C PRO A 47 -22.14 -21.08 10.03
N SER A 48 -21.02 -21.67 9.56
CA SER A 48 -19.72 -21.00 9.50
C SER A 48 -19.71 -19.76 8.58
N ALA A 49 -20.69 -19.63 7.67
CA ALA A 49 -20.87 -18.43 6.85
C ALA A 49 -21.07 -17.16 7.69
N PHE A 50 -21.69 -17.27 8.86
CA PHE A 50 -21.83 -16.15 9.80
C PHE A 50 -20.47 -15.69 10.33
N LEU A 51 -19.60 -16.63 10.69
CA LEU A 51 -18.25 -16.28 11.19
C LEU A 51 -17.44 -15.58 10.11
N ARG A 52 -17.49 -16.06 8.87
CA ARG A 52 -16.81 -15.43 7.73
C ARG A 52 -17.33 -13.99 7.51
N LEU A 53 -18.63 -13.79 7.52
CA LEU A 53 -19.27 -12.48 7.35
C LEU A 53 -18.84 -11.49 8.44
N GLU A 54 -18.78 -11.94 9.69
CA GLU A 54 -18.35 -11.08 10.81
C GLU A 54 -16.85 -10.75 10.74
N GLU A 55 -16.00 -11.68 10.29
CA GLU A 55 -14.57 -11.40 10.12
C GLU A 55 -14.32 -10.42 8.97
N GLU A 56 -15.05 -10.53 7.86
CA GLU A 56 -15.00 -9.56 6.75
C GLU A 56 -15.42 -8.16 7.22
N ARG A 57 -16.51 -8.04 8.00
CA ARG A 57 -16.97 -6.78 8.57
C ARG A 57 -15.96 -6.18 9.55
N LYS A 58 -15.38 -7.01 10.40
CA LYS A 58 -14.36 -6.61 11.36
C LYS A 58 -13.14 -6.08 10.64
N SER A 59 -12.64 -6.81 9.64
CA SER A 59 -11.51 -6.39 8.83
C SER A 59 -11.79 -5.06 8.10
N ALA A 60 -12.97 -4.90 7.51
CA ALA A 60 -13.36 -3.65 6.87
C ALA A 60 -13.42 -2.49 7.87
N LEU A 61 -13.94 -2.71 9.08
CA LEU A 61 -13.98 -1.68 10.14
C LEU A 61 -12.56 -1.35 10.64
N GLU A 62 -11.73 -2.35 10.89
CA GLU A 62 -10.35 -2.15 11.33
C GLU A 62 -9.53 -1.34 10.32
N SER A 63 -9.78 -1.49 9.02
CA SER A 63 -9.12 -0.73 7.98
C SER A 63 -9.45 0.77 7.97
N VAL A 64 -10.67 1.16 8.35
CA VAL A 64 -11.13 2.57 8.36
C VAL A 64 -11.10 3.21 9.75
N LEU A 65 -10.98 2.40 10.80
CA LEU A 65 -11.00 2.88 12.19
C LEU A 65 -9.91 3.91 12.52
N PRO A 66 -8.67 3.82 11.99
CA PRO A 66 -7.66 4.85 12.18
C PRO A 66 -8.11 6.22 11.65
N ASP A 67 -8.67 6.25 10.45
CA ASP A 67 -9.15 7.49 9.82
C ASP A 67 -10.32 8.10 10.58
N LEU A 68 -11.25 7.26 11.06
CA LEU A 68 -12.37 7.72 11.88
C LEU A 68 -11.90 8.27 13.23
N ARG A 69 -10.89 7.66 13.84
CA ARG A 69 -10.27 8.18 15.07
C ARG A 69 -9.60 9.54 14.84
N ASP A 70 -8.93 9.70 13.72
CA ASP A 70 -8.29 10.97 13.34
C ASP A 70 -9.34 12.09 13.17
N LEU A 71 -10.45 11.80 12.51
CA LEU A 71 -11.58 12.73 12.39
C LEU A 71 -12.20 13.07 13.76
N TYR A 72 -12.44 12.07 14.61
CA TYR A 72 -12.99 12.25 15.96
C TYR A 72 -12.11 13.14 16.84
N LEU A 73 -10.80 13.04 16.72
CA LEU A 73 -9.83 13.80 17.53
C LEU A 73 -9.52 15.19 16.95
N GLY A 74 -10.28 15.64 15.96
CA GLY A 74 -10.24 17.01 15.44
C GLY A 74 -9.17 17.28 14.39
N GLY A 75 -8.64 16.25 13.72
CA GLY A 75 -7.92 16.36 12.41
C GLY A 75 -6.66 17.22 12.33
N THR A 76 -6.17 17.78 13.44
CA THR A 76 -5.02 18.70 13.41
C THR A 76 -3.72 18.00 13.77
N HIS A 77 -2.86 17.81 12.77
CA HIS A 77 -1.42 17.53 12.92
C HIS A 77 -1.02 16.26 13.69
N ARG A 78 -1.71 15.12 13.48
CA ARG A 78 -1.21 13.85 14.02
C ARG A 78 -0.31 13.15 13.02
N THR A 79 0.84 12.72 13.52
CA THR A 79 1.72 11.79 12.82
C THR A 79 0.96 10.49 12.56
N ARG A 80 0.87 10.08 11.29
CA ARG A 80 0.33 8.77 10.89
C ARG A 80 1.47 7.84 10.57
N ILE A 81 1.33 6.58 10.95
CA ILE A 81 2.34 5.56 10.69
C ILE A 81 1.64 4.37 10.03
N HIS A 82 2.11 4.02 8.83
CA HIS A 82 1.66 2.85 8.10
C HIS A 82 2.81 1.84 8.05
N PHE A 83 2.51 0.61 8.39
CA PHE A 83 3.48 -0.49 8.39
C PHE A 83 3.06 -1.55 7.37
N TYR A 84 4.02 -2.00 6.56
CA TYR A 84 3.82 -3.01 5.53
C TYR A 84 4.92 -4.06 5.63
N GLU A 85 4.58 -5.33 5.46
CA GLU A 85 5.53 -6.43 5.40
C GLU A 85 5.68 -6.97 3.97
N GLY A 86 6.87 -7.42 3.64
CA GLY A 86 7.16 -8.14 2.41
C GLY A 86 6.78 -7.37 1.14
N ARG A 87 6.18 -8.08 0.19
CA ARG A 87 5.81 -7.52 -1.13
C ARG A 87 4.79 -6.37 -1.04
N ALA A 88 3.92 -6.35 -0.04
CA ALA A 88 2.99 -5.24 0.18
C ALA A 88 3.74 -3.92 0.40
N GLY A 89 4.89 -3.95 1.08
CA GLY A 89 5.77 -2.80 1.25
C GLY A 89 6.34 -2.28 -0.06
N VAL A 90 6.79 -3.16 -0.95
CA VAL A 90 7.29 -2.76 -2.29
C VAL A 90 6.22 -2.06 -3.10
N LEU A 91 5.01 -2.60 -3.11
CA LEU A 91 3.88 -2.01 -3.82
C LEU A 91 3.49 -0.65 -3.23
N ALA A 92 3.53 -0.50 -1.90
CA ALA A 92 3.30 0.75 -1.20
C ALA A 92 4.36 1.80 -1.59
N VAL A 93 5.66 1.45 -1.58
CA VAL A 93 6.75 2.33 -2.03
C VAL A 93 6.49 2.87 -3.44
N ARG A 94 6.20 1.98 -4.39
CA ARG A 94 5.96 2.37 -5.78
C ARG A 94 4.73 3.26 -5.93
N SER A 95 3.63 2.88 -5.27
CA SER A 95 2.38 3.65 -5.29
C SER A 95 2.59 5.07 -4.75
N GLU A 96 3.23 5.21 -3.59
CA GLU A 96 3.53 6.51 -2.98
C GLU A 96 4.41 7.37 -3.89
N LEU A 97 5.53 6.83 -4.35
CA LEU A 97 6.48 7.60 -5.16
C LEU A 97 5.97 7.96 -6.57
N LEU A 98 5.05 7.18 -7.15
CA LEU A 98 4.39 7.53 -8.40
C LEU A 98 3.30 8.61 -8.22
N ASN A 99 2.83 8.85 -7.00
CA ASN A 99 1.78 9.84 -6.70
C ASN A 99 2.31 11.08 -5.97
N VAL A 100 3.62 11.29 -5.93
CA VAL A 100 4.25 12.45 -5.30
C VAL A 100 3.75 13.76 -5.93
N LYS A 101 3.19 14.65 -5.11
CA LYS A 101 2.59 15.92 -5.54
C LYS A 101 3.62 16.97 -5.91
N SER A 102 4.74 17.01 -5.16
CA SER A 102 5.88 17.92 -5.40
C SER A 102 6.64 17.61 -6.69
N LYS A 103 6.37 16.46 -7.35
CA LYS A 103 7.10 15.95 -8.51
C LYS A 103 8.58 15.69 -8.26
N GLU A 104 8.96 15.51 -7.01
CA GLU A 104 10.31 15.12 -6.62
C GLU A 104 10.31 14.31 -5.32
N TYR A 105 11.29 13.45 -5.16
CA TYR A 105 11.59 12.76 -3.91
C TYR A 105 13.09 12.62 -3.70
N PHE A 106 13.47 12.47 -2.43
CA PHE A 106 14.86 12.36 -1.98
C PHE A 106 15.07 10.95 -1.45
N TYR A 107 16.14 10.31 -1.90
CA TYR A 107 16.51 8.95 -1.53
C TYR A 107 17.89 8.90 -0.89
N PHE A 108 18.05 8.06 0.12
CA PHE A 108 19.33 7.70 0.72
C PHE A 108 19.36 6.20 0.97
N GLY A 109 20.34 5.49 0.40
CA GLY A 109 20.48 4.05 0.61
C GLY A 109 21.26 3.33 -0.49
N ALA A 110 21.29 2.00 -0.39
CA ALA A 110 21.91 1.13 -1.37
C ALA A 110 20.90 0.66 -2.42
N VAL A 111 21.15 0.96 -3.69
CA VAL A 111 20.26 0.59 -4.79
C VAL A 111 20.17 -0.92 -4.96
N GLN A 112 21.25 -1.63 -4.79
CA GLN A 112 21.29 -3.10 -4.89
C GLN A 112 20.31 -3.77 -3.91
N GLU A 113 20.15 -3.21 -2.71
CA GLU A 113 19.22 -3.73 -1.73
C GLU A 113 17.76 -3.46 -2.10
N MET A 114 17.47 -2.27 -2.65
CA MET A 114 16.15 -1.93 -3.16
C MET A 114 15.69 -2.91 -4.25
N MET A 115 16.62 -3.38 -5.10
CA MET A 115 16.31 -4.30 -6.20
C MET A 115 16.08 -5.76 -5.79
N ARG A 116 16.33 -6.13 -4.54
CA ARG A 116 16.13 -7.52 -4.09
C ARG A 116 14.67 -7.94 -4.00
N LEU A 117 13.76 -6.99 -3.83
CA LEU A 117 12.32 -7.25 -3.68
C LEU A 117 11.54 -7.10 -4.99
N SER A 118 12.22 -6.78 -6.09
CA SER A 118 11.62 -6.57 -7.41
C SER A 118 12.47 -7.15 -8.52
N SER A 119 11.87 -7.43 -9.67
CA SER A 119 12.63 -7.82 -10.86
C SER A 119 13.17 -6.59 -11.60
N PRO A 120 14.25 -6.73 -12.42
CA PRO A 120 14.73 -5.65 -13.27
C PRO A 120 13.65 -5.08 -14.20
N GLU A 121 12.74 -5.91 -14.70
CA GLU A 121 11.63 -5.51 -15.58
C GLU A 121 10.62 -4.65 -14.83
N GLU A 122 10.29 -5.02 -13.59
CA GLU A 122 9.40 -4.26 -12.73
C GLU A 122 10.00 -2.89 -12.38
N GLU A 123 11.30 -2.81 -12.13
CA GLU A 123 11.99 -1.54 -11.85
C GLU A 123 12.11 -0.65 -13.10
N ALA A 124 12.34 -1.25 -14.28
CA ALA A 124 12.33 -0.53 -15.54
C ALA A 124 10.95 0.08 -15.82
N ALA A 125 9.88 -0.70 -15.65
CA ALA A 125 8.49 -0.24 -15.83
C ALA A 125 8.13 0.88 -14.84
N TYR A 126 8.51 0.73 -13.56
CA TYR A 126 8.34 1.78 -12.56
C TYR A 126 9.09 3.06 -12.96
N THR A 127 10.34 2.95 -13.41
CA THR A 127 11.15 4.11 -13.80
C THR A 127 10.56 4.83 -15.01
N GLN A 128 10.09 4.10 -16.03
CA GLN A 128 9.40 4.67 -17.19
C GLN A 128 8.14 5.43 -16.79
N GLU A 129 7.31 4.86 -15.91
CA GLU A 129 6.09 5.50 -15.43
C GLU A 129 6.40 6.74 -14.58
N ARG A 130 7.45 6.70 -13.75
CA ARG A 130 7.94 7.85 -12.97
C ARG A 130 8.35 9.01 -13.89
N ILE A 131 9.14 8.71 -14.95
CA ILE A 131 9.56 9.69 -15.94
C ILE A 131 8.35 10.27 -16.68
N ARG A 132 7.41 9.42 -17.13
CA ARG A 132 6.17 9.85 -17.79
C ARG A 132 5.36 10.82 -16.94
N ARG A 133 5.36 10.64 -15.61
CA ARG A 133 4.69 11.54 -14.63
C ARG A 133 5.51 12.79 -14.30
N GLY A 134 6.70 12.95 -14.86
CA GLY A 134 7.60 14.07 -14.61
C GLY A 134 8.16 14.13 -13.20
N ILE A 135 8.31 12.97 -12.52
CA ILE A 135 8.79 12.90 -11.14
C ILE A 135 10.30 12.72 -11.13
N ARG A 136 11.02 13.67 -10.52
CA ARG A 136 12.48 13.65 -10.37
C ARG A 136 12.90 12.92 -9.09
N SER A 137 13.97 12.16 -9.17
CA SER A 137 14.61 11.55 -8.00
C SER A 137 15.98 12.18 -7.72
N TRP A 138 16.24 12.49 -6.45
CA TRP A 138 17.49 12.93 -5.90
C TRP A 138 18.03 11.83 -5.01
N SER A 139 19.16 11.20 -5.36
CA SER A 139 19.62 9.97 -4.71
C SER A 139 21.04 10.10 -4.18
N ILE A 140 21.23 9.84 -2.89
CA ILE A 140 22.54 9.61 -2.30
C ILE A 140 22.69 8.10 -2.16
N ARG A 141 23.71 7.54 -2.80
CA ARG A 141 23.89 6.10 -2.95
C ARG A 141 25.24 5.64 -2.41
N ASN A 142 25.36 4.33 -2.22
CA ASN A 142 26.63 3.68 -1.96
C ASN A 142 27.28 3.30 -3.29
N ARG A 143 28.48 3.83 -3.58
CA ARG A 143 29.25 3.55 -4.81
C ARG A 143 29.58 2.07 -4.98
N GLU A 144 29.87 1.38 -3.91
CA GLU A 144 30.21 -0.05 -3.92
C GLU A 144 29.02 -0.97 -4.21
N ARG A 145 27.79 -0.45 -4.14
CA ARG A 145 26.54 -1.18 -4.33
C ARG A 145 25.67 -0.56 -5.41
N GLU A 146 26.32 0.02 -6.41
CA GLU A 146 25.65 0.55 -7.58
C GLU A 146 25.26 -0.58 -8.54
N VAL A 147 24.30 -0.31 -9.41
CA VAL A 147 23.80 -1.22 -10.43
C VAL A 147 24.01 -0.62 -11.84
N ALA A 148 24.37 -1.45 -12.81
CA ALA A 148 24.74 -1.02 -14.15
C ALA A 148 23.54 -0.94 -15.12
N PHE A 149 22.31 -0.71 -14.62
CA PHE A 149 21.14 -0.55 -15.48
C PHE A 149 21.03 0.89 -15.99
N ASP A 150 20.84 1.09 -17.29
CA ASP A 150 20.74 2.40 -17.92
C ASP A 150 19.66 3.29 -17.30
N TYR A 151 18.50 2.73 -16.96
CA TYR A 151 17.39 3.43 -16.31
C TYR A 151 17.69 3.85 -14.86
N MET A 152 18.77 3.38 -14.28
CA MET A 152 19.24 3.76 -12.93
C MET A 152 20.35 4.81 -12.96
N GLN A 153 20.92 5.09 -14.13
CA GLN A 153 22.00 6.05 -14.27
C GLN A 153 21.51 7.50 -14.08
N PRO A 154 22.38 8.40 -13.60
CA PRO A 154 22.05 9.83 -13.52
C PRO A 154 21.85 10.44 -14.90
N GLY A 155 21.02 11.47 -14.99
CA GLY A 155 20.81 12.23 -16.22
C GLY A 155 19.38 12.74 -16.38
N GLU A 156 19.23 13.73 -17.25
CA GLU A 156 17.93 14.37 -17.53
C GLU A 156 16.94 13.39 -18.20
N ALA A 157 17.42 12.49 -19.06
CA ALA A 157 16.57 11.48 -19.68
C ALA A 157 15.90 10.56 -18.64
N ASN A 158 16.57 10.32 -17.54
CA ASN A 158 16.07 9.51 -16.43
C ASN A 158 15.41 10.34 -15.31
N LEU A 159 15.34 11.68 -15.43
CA LEU A 159 14.94 12.60 -14.37
C LEU A 159 15.58 12.22 -13.03
N ARG A 160 16.90 11.99 -13.03
CA ARG A 160 17.63 11.41 -11.90
C ARG A 160 18.92 12.15 -11.61
N ASN A 161 19.05 12.64 -10.38
CA ASN A 161 20.27 13.21 -9.84
C ASN A 161 20.86 12.22 -8.83
N VAL A 162 22.14 11.93 -8.95
CA VAL A 162 22.84 10.97 -8.10
C VAL A 162 24.06 11.62 -7.51
N ARG A 163 24.34 11.36 -6.25
CA ARG A 163 25.63 11.57 -5.59
C ARG A 163 25.97 10.34 -4.76
N TYR A 164 27.23 10.18 -4.46
CA TYR A 164 27.72 9.05 -3.68
C TYR A 164 28.15 9.50 -2.30
N PHE A 165 27.71 8.75 -1.29
CA PHE A 165 28.15 8.98 0.07
C PHE A 165 29.67 8.77 0.18
N PRO A 166 30.44 9.69 0.82
CA PRO A 166 31.90 9.72 0.74
C PRO A 166 32.61 8.61 1.54
N ARG A 167 31.86 7.73 2.17
CA ARG A 167 32.36 6.58 2.95
C ARG A 167 31.56 5.33 2.64
N PRO A 168 32.16 4.13 2.79
CA PRO A 168 31.39 2.88 2.70
C PRO A 168 30.18 2.91 3.66
N MET A 169 29.01 2.59 3.14
CA MET A 169 27.83 2.41 3.96
C MET A 169 27.79 0.98 4.54
N SER A 170 27.21 0.84 5.73
CA SER A 170 26.96 -0.48 6.33
C SER A 170 26.17 -1.40 5.39
N ASP A 171 26.42 -2.70 5.49
CA ASP A 171 25.76 -3.74 4.68
C ASP A 171 24.23 -3.85 4.89
N SER A 172 23.72 -3.22 5.93
CA SER A 172 22.31 -3.31 6.35
C SER A 172 21.58 -1.96 6.34
N ILE A 173 21.94 -1.06 5.41
CA ILE A 173 21.21 0.20 5.29
C ILE A 173 19.89 -0.02 4.58
N SER A 174 18.82 0.33 5.31
CA SER A 174 17.47 0.50 4.75
C SER A 174 17.43 1.70 3.80
N GLY A 175 16.56 1.64 2.80
CA GLY A 175 16.29 2.81 1.95
C GLY A 175 15.44 3.84 2.70
N LEU A 176 15.89 5.09 2.72
CA LEU A 176 15.14 6.23 3.23
C LEU A 176 14.61 7.05 2.05
N TYR A 177 13.33 7.34 2.05
CA TYR A 177 12.67 8.23 1.08
C TYR A 177 12.01 9.39 1.81
N ILE A 178 12.14 10.59 1.25
CA ILE A 178 11.62 11.85 1.81
C ILE A 178 10.81 12.54 0.71
N TYR A 179 9.52 12.79 0.93
CA TYR A 179 8.60 13.37 -0.06
C TYR A 179 7.31 13.88 0.61
N ASP A 180 6.68 14.89 0.06
CA ASP A 180 5.30 15.36 0.39
C ASP A 180 4.90 15.35 1.87
N ASP A 181 5.75 15.89 2.76
CA ASP A 181 5.60 15.86 4.23
C ASP A 181 5.63 14.43 4.84
N LYS A 182 6.19 13.46 4.12
CA LYS A 182 6.33 12.06 4.54
C LYS A 182 7.77 11.59 4.57
N ILE A 183 8.00 10.62 5.43
CA ILE A 183 9.23 9.82 5.49
C ILE A 183 8.84 8.37 5.26
N MET A 184 9.58 7.68 4.43
CA MET A 184 9.42 6.25 4.23
C MET A 184 10.75 5.54 4.40
N VAL A 185 10.76 4.50 5.22
CA VAL A 185 11.91 3.62 5.44
C VAL A 185 11.56 2.23 4.95
N SER A 186 12.38 1.68 4.06
CA SER A 186 12.17 0.33 3.51
C SER A 186 13.40 -0.52 3.75
N SER A 187 13.24 -1.66 4.43
CA SER A 187 14.27 -2.67 4.67
C SER A 187 13.98 -3.92 3.86
N ALA A 188 14.92 -4.28 2.99
CA ALA A 188 14.79 -5.46 2.11
C ALA A 188 15.59 -6.67 2.58
N LEU A 189 16.51 -6.49 3.57
CA LEU A 189 17.51 -7.51 3.87
C LEU A 189 17.01 -8.59 4.85
N LYS A 190 16.80 -8.21 6.10
CA LYS A 190 16.52 -9.17 7.17
C LYS A 190 15.11 -9.03 7.73
N GLU A 191 14.65 -7.79 7.83
CA GLU A 191 13.41 -7.47 8.52
C GLU A 191 12.24 -7.35 7.53
N ASN A 192 12.51 -7.11 6.23
CA ASN A 192 11.56 -7.12 5.11
C ASN A 192 10.27 -6.33 5.40
N TYR A 193 10.42 -5.06 5.76
CA TYR A 193 9.32 -4.16 6.06
C TYR A 193 9.44 -2.82 5.33
N THR A 194 8.33 -2.10 5.26
CA THR A 194 8.26 -0.68 4.89
C THR A 194 7.41 0.07 5.91
N VAL A 195 7.93 1.18 6.41
CA VAL A 195 7.22 2.11 7.28
C VAL A 195 7.07 3.44 6.57
N ILE A 196 5.86 3.98 6.53
CA ILE A 196 5.56 5.33 6.05
C ILE A 196 5.10 6.17 7.22
N ILE A 197 5.74 7.31 7.45
CA ILE A 197 5.41 8.25 8.52
C ILE A 197 4.99 9.56 7.89
N GLU A 198 3.74 9.94 8.07
CA GLU A 198 3.20 11.24 7.65
C GLU A 198 3.43 12.25 8.78
N SER A 199 4.43 13.09 8.65
CA SER A 199 4.80 14.10 9.64
C SER A 199 5.60 15.21 9.00
N ARG A 200 5.04 16.41 8.96
CA ARG A 200 5.71 17.60 8.43
C ARG A 200 6.97 17.98 9.22
N GLU A 201 6.94 17.83 10.52
CA GLU A 201 8.10 18.13 11.37
C GLU A 201 9.25 17.16 11.08
N LEU A 202 8.94 15.86 11.03
CA LEU A 202 9.93 14.83 10.73
C LEU A 202 10.45 14.96 9.28
N PHE A 203 9.57 15.26 8.32
CA PHE A 203 9.96 15.57 6.94
C PHE A 203 10.94 16.73 6.89
N THR A 204 10.66 17.85 7.57
CA THR A 204 11.53 19.03 7.60
C THR A 204 12.89 18.70 8.18
N LEU A 205 12.93 17.99 9.31
CA LEU A 205 14.17 17.53 9.93
C LEU A 205 14.98 16.62 9.00
N MET A 206 14.36 15.57 8.48
CA MET A 206 15.04 14.57 7.66
C MET A 206 15.48 15.16 6.31
N LYS A 207 14.72 16.08 5.74
CA LYS A 207 15.13 16.79 4.52
C LYS A 207 16.36 17.68 4.77
N ALA A 208 16.41 18.39 5.88
CA ALA A 208 17.58 19.20 6.24
C ALA A 208 18.83 18.32 6.44
N LEU A 209 18.72 17.21 7.16
CA LEU A 209 19.82 16.24 7.31
C LEU A 209 20.26 15.66 5.96
N TRP A 210 19.31 15.29 5.11
CA TRP A 210 19.60 14.78 3.76
C TRP A 210 20.34 15.84 2.92
N GLN A 211 19.97 17.10 2.98
CA GLN A 211 20.63 18.20 2.28
C GLN A 211 22.08 18.38 2.75
N CYS A 212 22.34 18.35 4.05
CA CYS A 212 23.71 18.38 4.58
C CYS A 212 24.56 17.23 4.05
N ILE A 213 23.98 16.02 3.98
CA ILE A 213 24.68 14.85 3.44
C ILE A 213 24.91 15.02 1.92
N TRP A 214 23.94 15.58 1.20
CA TRP A 214 24.05 15.84 -0.25
C TRP A 214 25.22 16.77 -0.56
N GLU A 215 25.43 17.82 0.23
CA GLU A 215 26.50 18.80 0.04
C GLU A 215 27.90 18.18 0.17
N ILE A 216 28.07 17.22 1.08
CA ILE A 216 29.37 16.52 1.28
C ILE A 216 29.51 15.27 0.42
N SER A 217 28.48 14.89 -0.34
CA SER A 217 28.48 13.70 -1.19
C SER A 217 29.23 13.96 -2.51
N GLU A 218 29.90 12.93 -3.03
CA GLU A 218 30.68 12.96 -4.26
C GLU A 218 29.80 12.93 -5.51
N GLU A 219 30.22 13.62 -6.56
CA GLU A 219 29.59 13.54 -7.87
C GLU A 219 29.85 12.18 -8.55
N PRO A 220 29.00 11.76 -9.51
CA PRO A 220 29.13 10.51 -10.24
C PRO A 220 30.47 10.33 -10.98
#